data_3677483f243f876c87b7ab0da52584c2
#
_entry.id   3677483f243f876c87b7ab0da52584c2
#
_cell.length_a   1.000
_cell.length_b   1.000
_cell.length_c   1.000
_cell.angle_alpha   90.00
_cell.angle_beta   90.00
_cell.angle_gamma   90.00
#
_symmetry.space_group_name_H-M   'P 1'
#
loop_
_entity.id
_entity.type
_entity.pdbx_description
1 polymer ?
#
loop_
_entity_poly.entity_id
_entity_poly.type
_entity_poly.pdbx_seq_one_letter_code
_entity_poly.pdbx_strand_id
1 'polypeptide(L)'
;MTVLVDSDILIEVSRGRNAGIVAKWMDLSDSDAAVLYSPVSVAELWAGARPSEYDALRNLFRALKCTPIDEEAGRQAGDYLRQYRRSHGVEVADALIAASAAGNRAELWTRNRKHYPMKEITFFD
;
A
#
# COMPACT_ATOMS: atom_id res chain seq x y z
N MET A 1 10.47 12.76 -1.79
CA MET A 1 9.75 11.63 -2.39
C MET A 1 8.76 11.03 -1.38
N THR A 2 7.60 10.64 -1.85
CA THR A 2 6.57 9.99 -1.02
C THR A 2 6.26 8.63 -1.64
N VAL A 3 6.24 7.59 -0.82
CA VAL A 3 5.96 6.22 -1.27
C VAL A 3 4.82 5.65 -0.43
N LEU A 4 3.78 5.13 -1.09
CA LEU A 4 2.74 4.36 -0.43
C LEU A 4 3.03 2.88 -0.65
N VAL A 5 3.07 2.12 0.42
CA VAL A 5 3.46 0.70 0.37
C VAL A 5 2.20 -0.16 0.43
N ASP A 6 2.03 -1.02 -0.59
CA ASP A 6 0.90 -1.93 -0.68
C ASP A 6 1.05 -3.09 0.32
N SER A 7 -0.07 -3.73 0.63
CA SER A 7 -0.14 -4.83 1.60
C SER A 7 0.79 -5.99 1.26
N ASP A 8 0.92 -6.32 -0.03
CA ASP A 8 1.77 -7.44 -0.46
C ASP A 8 3.26 -7.21 -0.18
N ILE A 9 3.69 -5.95 -0.17
CA ILE A 9 5.05 -5.58 0.23
C ILE A 9 5.16 -5.59 1.75
N LEU A 10 4.20 -4.98 2.45
CA LEU A 10 4.23 -4.88 3.91
C LEU A 10 4.28 -6.25 4.57
N ILE A 11 3.54 -7.23 4.04
CA ILE A 11 3.56 -8.58 4.59
C ILE A 11 4.96 -9.21 4.44
N GLU A 12 5.63 -9.00 3.30
CA GLU A 12 6.97 -9.52 3.08
C GLU A 12 8.00 -8.84 4.00
N VAL A 13 7.86 -7.53 4.21
CA VAL A 13 8.72 -6.80 5.15
C VAL A 13 8.53 -7.35 6.57
N SER A 14 7.28 -7.57 6.99
CA SER A 14 6.99 -8.06 8.34
C SER A 14 7.54 -9.47 8.57
N ARG A 15 7.58 -10.30 7.54
CA ARG A 15 8.09 -11.68 7.62
C ARG A 15 9.58 -11.79 7.41
N GLY A 16 10.19 -10.82 6.72
CA GLY A 16 11.64 -10.76 6.52
C GLY A 16 12.22 -11.87 5.66
N ARG A 17 11.40 -12.56 4.86
CA ARG A 17 11.85 -13.72 4.06
C ARG A 17 12.36 -13.36 2.67
N ASN A 18 11.88 -12.29 2.08
CA ASN A 18 12.28 -11.88 0.74
C ASN A 18 13.44 -10.91 0.82
N ALA A 19 14.65 -11.39 0.55
CA ALA A 19 15.87 -10.59 0.70
C ALA A 19 15.88 -9.34 -0.18
N GLY A 20 15.35 -9.42 -1.39
CA GLY A 20 15.30 -8.27 -2.31
C GLY A 20 14.37 -7.17 -1.80
N ILE A 21 13.20 -7.55 -1.31
CA ILE A 21 12.24 -6.60 -0.76
C ILE A 21 12.79 -5.99 0.53
N VAL A 22 13.38 -6.80 1.41
CA VAL A 22 13.96 -6.30 2.66
C VAL A 22 15.09 -5.31 2.38
N ALA A 23 15.97 -5.60 1.42
CA ALA A 23 17.06 -4.69 1.06
C ALA A 23 16.52 -3.35 0.55
N LYS A 24 15.53 -3.39 -0.32
CA LYS A 24 14.89 -2.18 -0.87
C LYS A 24 14.16 -1.39 0.22
N TRP A 25 13.53 -2.09 1.15
CA TRP A 25 12.90 -1.48 2.32
C TRP A 25 13.93 -0.74 3.19
N MET A 26 15.08 -1.37 3.45
CA MET A 26 16.15 -0.76 4.23
C MET A 26 16.67 0.52 3.56
N ASP A 27 16.91 0.46 2.24
CA ASP A 27 17.34 1.64 1.49
C ASP A 27 16.32 2.77 1.57
N LEU A 28 15.04 2.44 1.43
CA LEU A 28 13.95 3.41 1.53
C LEU A 28 13.88 4.02 2.93
N SER A 29 14.03 3.20 3.97
CA SER A 29 13.99 3.63 5.37
C SER A 29 15.14 4.57 5.72
N ASP A 30 16.31 4.40 5.08
CA ASP A 30 17.48 5.24 5.28
C ASP A 30 17.45 6.52 4.45
N SER A 31 16.44 6.68 3.58
CA SER A 31 16.29 7.85 2.72
C SER A 31 15.43 8.92 3.39
N ASP A 32 15.31 10.09 2.73
CA ASP A 32 14.44 11.18 3.17
C ASP A 32 12.96 10.99 2.75
N ALA A 33 12.63 9.86 2.17
CA ALA A 33 11.28 9.61 1.67
C ALA A 33 10.27 9.53 2.81
N ALA A 34 9.07 10.07 2.58
CA ALA A 34 7.92 9.82 3.43
C ALA A 34 7.30 8.49 3.00
N VAL A 35 7.18 7.56 3.95
CA VAL A 35 6.65 6.22 3.67
C VAL A 35 5.30 6.07 4.33
N LEU A 36 4.28 5.85 3.51
CA LEU A 36 2.88 5.81 3.91
C LEU A 36 2.31 4.41 3.79
N TYR A 37 1.29 4.14 4.58
CA TYR A 37 0.43 2.96 4.41
C TYR A 37 -1.03 3.35 4.54
N SER A 38 -1.92 2.51 4.01
CA SER A 38 -3.37 2.70 4.07
C SER A 38 -3.98 1.88 5.21
N PRO A 39 -5.06 2.36 5.85
CA PRO A 39 -5.86 1.53 6.77
C PRO A 39 -6.34 0.22 6.14
N VAL A 40 -6.51 0.17 4.81
CA VAL A 40 -6.82 -1.08 4.09
C VAL A 40 -5.75 -2.13 4.37
N SER A 41 -4.47 -1.75 4.33
CA SER A 41 -3.37 -2.66 4.60
C SER A 41 -3.36 -3.15 6.05
N VAL A 42 -3.73 -2.28 7.00
CA VAL A 42 -3.89 -2.70 8.40
C VAL A 42 -4.92 -3.82 8.48
N ALA A 43 -6.09 -3.62 7.86
CA ALA A 43 -7.15 -4.62 7.88
C ALA A 43 -6.71 -5.95 7.26
N GLU A 44 -6.04 -5.88 6.11
CA GLU A 44 -5.60 -7.08 5.40
C GLU A 44 -4.52 -7.85 6.17
N LEU A 45 -3.53 -7.16 6.70
CA LEU A 45 -2.45 -7.80 7.44
C LEU A 45 -2.94 -8.39 8.78
N TRP A 46 -3.77 -7.65 9.52
CA TRP A 46 -4.33 -8.15 10.77
C TRP A 46 -5.26 -9.33 10.57
N ALA A 47 -6.04 -9.33 9.47
CA ALA A 47 -6.95 -10.44 9.18
C ALA A 47 -6.21 -11.77 9.02
N GLY A 48 -5.00 -11.74 8.47
CA GLY A 48 -4.19 -12.93 8.25
C GLY A 48 -3.12 -13.19 9.30
N ALA A 49 -3.01 -12.33 10.32
CA ALA A 49 -1.91 -12.41 11.29
C ALA A 49 -2.13 -13.52 12.32
N ARG A 50 -1.03 -14.17 12.71
CA ARG A 50 -1.01 -15.07 13.86
C ARG A 50 -0.61 -14.29 15.11
N PRO A 51 -0.99 -14.74 16.31
CA PRO A 51 -0.58 -14.05 17.55
C PRO A 51 0.92 -13.79 17.67
N SER A 52 1.75 -14.70 17.15
CA SER A 52 3.20 -14.56 17.15
C SER A 52 3.69 -13.41 16.25
N GLU A 53 2.85 -12.89 15.35
CA GLU A 53 3.18 -11.82 14.41
C GLU A 53 2.68 -10.45 14.88
N TYR A 54 1.88 -10.37 15.93
CA TYR A 54 1.23 -9.13 16.35
C TYR A 54 2.22 -8.02 16.70
N ASP A 55 3.27 -8.34 17.44
CA ASP A 55 4.26 -7.34 17.85
C ASP A 55 5.03 -6.79 16.64
N ALA A 56 5.40 -7.66 15.71
CA ALA A 56 6.08 -7.25 14.48
C ALA A 56 5.21 -6.30 13.65
N LEU A 57 3.91 -6.61 13.53
CA LEU A 57 2.98 -5.75 12.80
C LEU A 57 2.78 -4.40 13.49
N ARG A 58 2.62 -4.38 14.82
CA ARG A 58 2.51 -3.13 15.56
C ARG A 58 3.73 -2.25 15.35
N ASN A 59 4.92 -2.82 15.42
CA ASN A 59 6.17 -2.09 15.25
C ASN A 59 6.30 -1.56 13.82
N LEU A 60 5.92 -2.37 12.83
CA LEU A 60 5.96 -1.96 11.42
C LEU A 60 5.09 -0.73 11.20
N PHE A 61 3.83 -0.77 11.62
CA PHE A 61 2.90 0.34 11.39
C PHE A 61 3.26 1.59 12.20
N ARG A 62 3.87 1.43 13.39
CA ARG A 62 4.34 2.58 14.17
C ARG A 62 5.50 3.31 13.51
N ALA A 63 6.31 2.61 12.73
CA ALA A 63 7.46 3.21 12.05
C ALA A 63 7.05 4.00 10.80
N LEU A 64 5.79 3.89 10.37
CA LEU A 64 5.29 4.49 9.14
C LEU A 64 4.18 5.50 9.45
N LYS A 65 3.75 6.21 8.41
CA LYS A 65 2.66 7.17 8.52
C LYS A 65 1.41 6.62 7.85
N CYS A 66 0.30 6.59 8.59
CA CYS A 66 -1.00 6.18 8.06
C CYS A 66 -1.60 7.32 7.24
N THR A 67 -2.04 7.04 6.01
CA THR A 67 -2.81 7.99 5.23
C THR A 67 -4.30 7.72 5.46
N PRO A 68 -5.09 8.72 5.85
CA PRO A 68 -6.51 8.50 6.12
C PRO A 68 -7.28 8.21 4.82
N ILE A 69 -8.35 7.45 4.96
CA ILE A 69 -9.35 7.27 3.89
C ILE A 69 -10.52 8.18 4.23
N ASP A 70 -10.56 9.35 3.60
CA ASP A 70 -11.63 10.31 3.78
C ASP A 70 -12.68 10.18 2.67
N GLU A 71 -13.67 11.07 2.67
CA GLU A 71 -14.73 11.06 1.67
C GLU A 71 -14.17 11.23 0.25
N GLU A 72 -13.18 12.11 0.08
CA GLU A 72 -12.56 12.35 -1.24
C GLU A 72 -11.88 11.07 -1.76
N ALA A 73 -11.14 10.37 -0.91
CA ALA A 73 -10.51 9.10 -1.28
C ALA A 73 -11.57 8.05 -1.64
N GLY A 74 -12.66 7.99 -0.89
CA GLY A 74 -13.77 7.09 -1.19
C GLY A 74 -14.41 7.38 -2.53
N ARG A 75 -14.66 8.66 -2.84
CA ARG A 75 -15.25 9.08 -4.10
C ARG A 75 -14.32 8.74 -5.28
N GLN A 76 -13.04 9.02 -5.14
CA GLN A 76 -12.05 8.68 -6.18
C GLN A 76 -11.97 7.18 -6.40
N ALA A 77 -12.01 6.40 -5.33
CA ALA A 77 -12.03 4.93 -5.44
C ALA A 77 -13.27 4.45 -6.20
N GLY A 78 -14.42 5.09 -5.96
CA GLY A 78 -15.66 4.81 -6.71
C GLY A 78 -15.49 5.05 -8.21
N ASP A 79 -14.83 6.14 -8.58
CA ASP A 79 -14.53 6.43 -9.99
C ASP A 79 -13.62 5.37 -10.60
N TYR A 80 -12.60 4.92 -9.89
CA TYR A 80 -11.70 3.86 -10.36
C TYR A 80 -12.46 2.53 -10.54
N LEU A 81 -13.34 2.18 -9.61
CA LEU A 81 -14.16 0.97 -9.72
C LEU A 81 -15.06 1.03 -10.96
N ARG A 82 -15.70 2.18 -11.20
CA ARG A 82 -16.54 2.36 -12.38
C ARG A 82 -15.74 2.18 -13.67
N GLN A 83 -14.51 2.68 -13.72
CA GLN A 83 -13.68 2.60 -14.92
C GLN A 83 -13.03 1.24 -15.14
N TYR A 84 -12.61 0.56 -14.08
CA TYR A 84 -11.69 -0.57 -14.21
C TYR A 84 -12.17 -1.89 -13.60
N ARG A 85 -13.31 -1.93 -12.92
CA ARG A 85 -13.78 -3.16 -12.28
C ARG A 85 -14.00 -4.29 -13.31
N ARG A 86 -14.67 -3.98 -14.42
CA ARG A 86 -14.98 -4.99 -15.43
C ARG A 86 -13.78 -5.37 -16.28
N SER A 87 -13.00 -4.39 -16.69
CA SER A 87 -11.87 -4.61 -17.62
C SER A 87 -10.65 -5.23 -16.94
N HIS A 88 -10.39 -4.87 -15.69
CA HIS A 88 -9.16 -5.24 -14.99
C HIS A 88 -9.38 -5.95 -13.66
N GLY A 89 -10.62 -6.21 -13.28
CA GLY A 89 -10.93 -6.89 -12.02
C GLY A 89 -10.50 -6.11 -10.78
N VAL A 90 -10.47 -4.78 -10.86
CA VAL A 90 -10.10 -3.94 -9.70
C VAL A 90 -11.15 -4.10 -8.61
N GLU A 91 -10.69 -4.38 -7.39
CA GLU A 91 -11.53 -4.54 -6.22
C GLU A 91 -11.52 -3.28 -5.36
N VAL A 92 -12.42 -3.21 -4.38
CA VAL A 92 -12.54 -2.03 -3.50
C VAL A 92 -11.22 -1.72 -2.80
N ALA A 93 -10.52 -2.74 -2.31
CA ALA A 93 -9.23 -2.56 -1.63
C ALA A 93 -8.21 -1.90 -2.56
N ASP A 94 -8.07 -2.40 -3.80
CA ASP A 94 -7.16 -1.84 -4.78
C ASP A 94 -7.50 -0.38 -5.10
N ALA A 95 -8.79 -0.12 -5.30
CA ALA A 95 -9.27 1.23 -5.65
C ALA A 95 -8.99 2.24 -4.52
N LEU A 96 -9.15 1.83 -3.27
CA LEU A 96 -8.87 2.69 -2.12
C LEU A 96 -7.38 2.97 -1.97
N ILE A 97 -6.54 1.96 -2.18
CA ILE A 97 -5.09 2.14 -2.16
C ILE A 97 -4.64 3.07 -3.29
N ALA A 98 -5.17 2.85 -4.49
CA ALA A 98 -4.87 3.72 -5.64
C ALA A 98 -5.29 5.17 -5.37
N ALA A 99 -6.47 5.39 -4.81
CA ALA A 99 -6.95 6.72 -4.47
C ALA A 99 -6.04 7.40 -3.44
N SER A 100 -5.55 6.64 -2.45
CA SER A 100 -4.63 7.15 -1.45
C SER A 100 -3.27 7.53 -2.07
N ALA A 101 -2.75 6.70 -2.97
CA ALA A 101 -1.50 7.00 -3.67
C ALA A 101 -1.63 8.26 -4.51
N ALA A 102 -2.67 8.36 -5.32
CA ALA A 102 -2.91 9.52 -6.18
C ALA A 102 -3.14 10.80 -5.35
N GLY A 103 -3.95 10.71 -4.32
CA GLY A 103 -4.27 11.86 -3.47
C GLY A 103 -3.08 12.41 -2.70
N ASN A 104 -2.11 11.58 -2.38
CA ASN A 104 -0.87 11.97 -1.70
C ASN A 104 0.28 12.24 -2.66
N ARG A 105 0.06 12.13 -3.96
CA ARG A 105 1.11 12.22 -5.00
C ARG A 105 2.27 11.27 -4.68
N ALA A 106 1.92 10.09 -4.18
CA ALA A 106 2.89 9.08 -3.78
C ALA A 106 3.12 8.09 -4.91
N GLU A 107 4.36 7.60 -5.00
CA GLU A 107 4.64 6.42 -5.82
C GLU A 107 4.11 5.19 -5.09
N LEU A 108 3.54 4.27 -5.82
CA LEU A 108 2.99 3.04 -5.23
C LEU A 108 4.01 1.91 -5.34
N TRP A 109 4.37 1.33 -4.21
CA TRP A 109 5.21 0.13 -4.17
C TRP A 109 4.32 -1.10 -4.01
N THR A 110 4.21 -1.87 -5.09
CA THR A 110 3.38 -3.07 -5.16
C THR A 110 4.03 -4.13 -6.03
N ARG A 111 3.72 -5.40 -5.76
CA ARG A 111 4.10 -6.53 -6.62
C ARG A 111 3.03 -6.83 -7.67
N ASN A 112 1.83 -6.26 -7.54
CA ASN A 112 0.67 -6.56 -8.38
C ASN A 112 0.29 -5.35 -9.24
N ARG A 113 1.23 -4.86 -10.07
CA ARG A 113 1.00 -3.66 -10.89
C ARG A 113 -0.23 -3.78 -11.79
N LYS A 114 -0.58 -4.98 -12.22
CA LYS A 114 -1.76 -5.22 -13.07
C LYS A 114 -3.08 -4.86 -12.40
N HIS A 115 -3.11 -4.81 -11.05
CA HIS A 115 -4.30 -4.39 -10.30
C HIS A 115 -4.45 -2.87 -10.24
N TYR A 116 -3.48 -2.13 -10.78
CA TYR A 116 -3.44 -0.67 -10.70
C TYR A 116 -3.29 -0.06 -12.10
N PRO A 117 -4.33 -0.18 -12.98
CA PRO A 117 -4.28 0.36 -14.35
C PRO A 117 -4.51 1.86 -14.43
N MET A 118 -4.71 2.54 -13.31
CA MET A 118 -5.06 3.96 -13.25
C MET A 118 -3.90 4.82 -13.76
N LYS A 119 -4.20 5.79 -14.63
CA LYS A 119 -3.20 6.67 -15.24
C LYS A 119 -2.42 7.50 -14.22
N GLU A 120 -3.06 7.85 -13.11
CA GLU A 120 -2.48 8.69 -12.07
C GLU A 120 -1.45 7.95 -11.23
N ILE A 121 -1.40 6.63 -11.32
CA ILE A 121 -0.49 5.82 -10.51
C ILE A 121 0.89 5.78 -11.13
N THR A 122 1.88 6.18 -10.34
CA THR A 122 3.30 6.03 -10.66
C THR A 122 3.86 4.97 -9.72
N PHE A 123 4.60 4.02 -10.26
CA PHE A 123 5.13 2.92 -9.45
C PHE A 123 6.52 3.25 -8.93
N PHE A 124 6.75 2.84 -7.69
CA PHE A 124 8.06 2.90 -7.05
C PHE A 124 8.89 1.70 -7.51
N ASP A 125 10.07 1.94 -8.03
CA ASP A 125 11.04 0.94 -8.43
C ASP A 125 12.16 0.90 -7.39
#